data_fbde760ee45161f38e16184670c6bfbb
#
_entry.id   fbde760ee45161f38e16184670c6bfbb
#
_cell.length_a   1.000
_cell.length_b   1.000
_cell.length_c   1.000
_cell.angle_alpha   90.00
_cell.angle_beta   90.00
_cell.angle_gamma   90.00
#
_symmetry.space_group_name_H-M   'P 1'
#
loop_
_entity.id
_entity.type
_entity.pdbx_description
1 polymer ?
#
loop_
_entity_poly.entity_id
_entity_poly.type
_entity_poly.pdbx_seq_one_letter_code
_entity_poly.pdbx_strand_id
1 'polypeptide(L)'
;MTEVIRKSGRLRLAVTICFLTILAGYLFYFTAPRSFISPYYLSFRSALCSGAFGFQDILFLFVLVLTGFVLLIIPFYFGFLLAYSFGGVSLIAAKVLPFVSILIPAKNQEKDIGHTLECLLKSNYPKDKMEILVVTSGSTDRTEEICKEFASKCPVKILNEPLQRKGKPAALNLGLASAKGELVAIYDADTYTTPETLRDIVTPFVDPSVSAVTGPIQVFNEDDNKLTRGASLENTFYSGAGLLYEIRERLGQSLFLLGRNFCVRTELLRNLGGFEEKSLTEDFSLMFKLREQGKRIAFSPKAVAKDLVPTSWDAFSMQRKRWATGWNEENKKFMAQTKDKRKAGLSMINFLIYVNLAIFTLIAIVLAPIFWLLGDYLITMACLLTIIFTVVLMAVSIRKYGNRKYSLLVYFPVFIFISLAMFKSAVVKPQKGMEWSETATE
;
A
#
# COMPACT_ATOMS: atom_id res chain seq x y z
N MET A 1 23.49 -4.97 12.18
CA MET A 1 22.43 -4.01 12.53
C MET A 1 22.89 -2.56 12.48
N THR A 2 23.96 -2.16 13.16
CA THR A 2 24.53 -0.79 13.13
C THR A 2 24.90 -0.28 11.74
N GLU A 3 25.39 -1.12 10.85
CA GLU A 3 25.80 -0.73 9.48
C GLU A 3 24.62 -0.43 8.55
N VAL A 4 23.52 -1.18 8.65
CA VAL A 4 22.29 -0.95 7.87
C VAL A 4 21.63 0.37 8.31
N ILE A 5 21.55 0.63 9.62
CA ILE A 5 21.01 1.88 10.17
C ILE A 5 21.88 3.08 9.75
N ARG A 6 23.21 2.92 9.73
CA ARG A 6 24.15 3.97 9.32
C ARG A 6 24.08 4.27 7.82
N LYS A 7 23.90 3.24 6.97
CA LYS A 7 23.67 3.40 5.51
C LYS A 7 22.33 4.09 5.24
N SER A 8 21.25 3.73 5.95
CA SER A 8 19.95 4.38 5.78
C SER A 8 19.95 5.85 6.21
N GLY A 9 20.70 6.20 7.26
CA GLY A 9 20.85 7.58 7.71
C GLY A 9 21.56 8.47 6.68
N ARG A 10 22.65 7.98 6.06
CA ARG A 10 23.37 8.71 5.00
C ARG A 10 22.50 8.91 3.75
N LEU A 11 21.74 7.89 3.37
CA LEU A 11 20.83 7.97 2.23
C LEU A 11 19.69 8.98 2.48
N ARG A 12 19.09 8.98 3.69
CA ARG A 12 18.09 9.97 4.08
C ARG A 12 18.65 11.39 4.01
N LEU A 13 19.87 11.59 4.51
CA LEU A 13 20.53 12.90 4.45
C LEU A 13 20.75 13.34 3.01
N ALA A 14 21.25 12.47 2.13
CA ALA A 14 21.47 12.78 0.72
C ALA A 14 20.14 13.15 0.02
N VAL A 15 19.05 12.39 0.24
CA VAL A 15 17.73 12.68 -0.29
C VAL A 15 17.21 14.04 0.22
N THR A 16 17.39 14.33 1.51
CA THR A 16 16.99 15.60 2.11
C THR A 16 17.76 16.77 1.52
N ILE A 17 19.08 16.63 1.34
CA ILE A 17 19.92 17.67 0.72
C ILE A 17 19.49 17.92 -0.73
N CYS A 18 19.30 16.87 -1.53
CA CYS A 18 18.79 16.99 -2.90
C CYS A 18 17.42 17.69 -2.94
N PHE A 19 16.51 17.33 -2.03
CA PHE A 19 15.22 17.98 -1.90
C PHE A 19 15.33 19.47 -1.60
N LEU A 20 16.15 19.85 -0.61
CA LEU A 20 16.34 21.26 -0.22
C LEU A 20 17.02 22.07 -1.34
N THR A 21 17.95 21.47 -2.06
CA THR A 21 18.62 22.13 -3.20
C THR A 21 17.65 22.39 -4.35
N ILE A 22 16.81 21.41 -4.70
CA ILE A 22 15.79 21.57 -5.76
C ILE A 22 14.75 22.60 -5.32
N LEU A 23 14.29 22.55 -4.07
CA LEU A 23 13.33 23.53 -3.53
C LEU A 23 13.93 24.95 -3.53
N ALA A 24 15.20 25.12 -3.13
CA ALA A 24 15.87 26.40 -3.18
C ALA A 24 16.03 26.92 -4.60
N GLY A 25 16.42 26.06 -5.55
CA GLY A 25 16.49 26.39 -6.98
C GLY A 25 15.12 26.80 -7.55
N TYR A 26 14.07 26.10 -7.14
CA TYR A 26 12.69 26.43 -7.50
C TYR A 26 12.25 27.81 -6.97
N LEU A 27 12.46 28.06 -5.67
CA LEU A 27 12.13 29.36 -5.07
C LEU A 27 12.94 30.48 -5.72
N PHE A 28 14.23 30.26 -6.00
CA PHE A 28 15.07 31.21 -6.72
C PHE A 28 14.51 31.50 -8.14
N TYR A 29 14.11 30.46 -8.87
CA TYR A 29 13.53 30.60 -10.21
C TYR A 29 12.27 31.45 -10.20
N PHE A 30 11.33 31.21 -9.25
CA PHE A 30 10.09 31.99 -9.14
C PHE A 30 10.32 33.46 -8.75
N THR A 31 11.42 33.75 -8.06
CA THR A 31 11.79 35.11 -7.67
C THR A 31 12.68 35.81 -8.69
N ALA A 32 13.20 35.07 -9.69
CA ALA A 32 14.09 35.63 -10.70
C ALA A 32 13.36 36.63 -11.64
N PRO A 33 13.89 37.82 -11.85
CA PRO A 33 13.22 38.87 -12.63
C PRO A 33 12.98 38.53 -14.12
N ARG A 34 13.70 37.51 -14.64
CA ARG A 34 13.63 37.09 -16.05
C ARG A 34 12.73 35.86 -16.28
N SER A 35 12.05 35.34 -15.25
CA SER A 35 11.13 34.23 -15.45
C SER A 35 9.82 34.71 -16.07
N PHE A 36 9.23 33.89 -16.95
CA PHE A 36 7.88 34.14 -17.50
C PHE A 36 6.83 34.35 -16.38
N ILE A 37 7.04 33.76 -15.23
CA ILE A 37 6.14 33.80 -14.06
C ILE A 37 6.35 35.07 -13.22
N SER A 38 7.46 35.81 -13.40
CA SER A 38 7.82 36.97 -12.62
C SER A 38 6.70 38.07 -12.58
N PRO A 39 6.03 38.43 -13.70
CA PRO A 39 4.93 39.41 -13.68
C PRO A 39 3.76 38.94 -12.79
N TYR A 40 3.39 37.67 -12.90
CA TYR A 40 2.30 37.09 -12.09
C TYR A 40 2.69 36.95 -10.61
N TYR A 41 3.96 36.66 -10.31
CA TYR A 41 4.47 36.69 -8.95
C TYR A 41 4.44 38.07 -8.34
N LEU A 42 4.82 39.13 -9.08
CA LEU A 42 4.78 40.48 -8.60
C LEU A 42 3.33 40.99 -8.36
N SER A 43 2.40 40.64 -9.26
CA SER A 43 0.96 40.89 -9.07
C SER A 43 0.45 40.19 -7.80
N PHE A 44 0.72 38.91 -7.67
CA PHE A 44 0.31 38.11 -6.50
C PHE A 44 0.90 38.64 -5.18
N ARG A 45 2.16 39.06 -5.17
CA ARG A 45 2.78 39.69 -4.02
C ARG A 45 2.11 41.01 -3.65
N SER A 46 1.75 41.83 -4.64
CA SER A 46 0.99 43.07 -4.44
C SER A 46 -0.39 42.78 -3.86
N ALA A 47 -1.10 41.79 -4.41
CA ALA A 47 -2.40 41.33 -3.93
C ALA A 47 -2.34 40.82 -2.48
N LEU A 48 -1.27 40.10 -2.13
CA LEU A 48 -1.05 39.63 -0.77
C LEU A 48 -0.86 40.76 0.24
N CYS A 49 -0.16 41.84 -0.16
CA CYS A 49 0.05 43.00 0.69
C CYS A 49 -1.20 43.88 0.82
N SER A 50 -2.02 43.97 -0.22
CA SER A 50 -3.23 44.82 -0.26
C SER A 50 -4.49 44.09 0.20
N GLY A 51 -4.48 42.77 0.29
CA GLY A 51 -5.64 41.93 0.55
C GLY A 51 -6.66 41.84 -0.61
N ALA A 52 -6.33 42.42 -1.78
CA ALA A 52 -7.19 42.48 -2.95
C ALA A 52 -6.74 41.41 -3.99
N PHE A 53 -7.36 40.22 -3.97
CA PHE A 53 -7.08 39.16 -4.91
C PHE A 53 -7.98 39.20 -6.12
N GLY A 54 -7.38 39.27 -7.31
CA GLY A 54 -8.08 39.10 -8.59
C GLY A 54 -8.07 37.64 -9.06
N PHE A 55 -8.81 37.37 -10.13
CA PHE A 55 -8.85 36.03 -10.74
C PHE A 55 -7.47 35.53 -11.17
N GLN A 56 -6.63 36.42 -11.68
CA GLN A 56 -5.25 36.08 -12.11
C GLN A 56 -4.36 35.63 -10.95
N ASP A 57 -4.53 36.24 -9.76
CA ASP A 57 -3.76 35.91 -8.58
C ASP A 57 -4.17 34.53 -8.01
N ILE A 58 -5.46 34.23 -8.06
CA ILE A 58 -5.99 32.87 -7.68
C ILE A 58 -5.49 31.82 -8.65
N LEU A 59 -5.53 32.11 -9.95
CA LEU A 59 -5.02 31.20 -10.98
C LEU A 59 -3.51 30.98 -10.82
N PHE A 60 -2.75 32.03 -10.55
CA PHE A 60 -1.31 31.95 -10.29
C PHE A 60 -1.02 31.09 -9.07
N LEU A 61 -1.72 31.28 -7.96
CA LEU A 61 -1.59 30.47 -6.76
C LEU A 61 -1.89 28.99 -7.02
N PHE A 62 -2.95 28.71 -7.79
CA PHE A 62 -3.32 27.35 -8.18
C PHE A 62 -2.22 26.69 -9.01
N VAL A 63 -1.69 27.35 -10.03
CA VAL A 63 -0.58 26.85 -10.86
C VAL A 63 0.69 26.69 -10.02
N LEU A 64 1.00 27.63 -9.12
CA LEU A 64 2.14 27.57 -8.22
C LEU A 64 2.06 26.32 -7.33
N VAL A 65 0.90 26.06 -6.72
CA VAL A 65 0.67 24.88 -5.88
C VAL A 65 0.83 23.60 -6.69
N LEU A 66 0.19 23.49 -7.86
CA LEU A 66 0.30 22.30 -8.72
C LEU A 66 1.74 22.05 -9.17
N THR A 67 2.45 23.09 -9.61
CA THR A 67 3.84 22.98 -10.04
C THR A 67 4.76 22.62 -8.87
N GLY A 68 4.50 23.21 -7.69
CA GLY A 68 5.19 22.84 -6.46
C GLY A 68 5.05 21.37 -6.13
N PHE A 69 3.85 20.80 -6.26
CA PHE A 69 3.65 19.36 -6.08
C PHE A 69 4.44 18.51 -7.08
N VAL A 70 4.44 18.88 -8.38
CA VAL A 70 5.21 18.16 -9.40
C VAL A 70 6.71 18.18 -9.08
N LEU A 71 7.23 19.34 -8.65
CA LEU A 71 8.66 19.50 -8.30
C LEU A 71 9.05 18.78 -7.01
N LEU A 72 8.15 18.67 -6.04
CA LEU A 72 8.38 17.89 -4.80
C LEU A 72 8.52 16.40 -5.10
N ILE A 73 7.92 15.91 -6.16
CA ILE A 73 7.93 14.49 -6.52
C ILE A 73 9.26 14.06 -7.17
N ILE A 74 9.93 14.96 -7.90
CA ILE A 74 11.21 14.66 -8.55
C ILE A 74 12.25 14.17 -7.52
N PRO A 75 12.56 14.88 -6.43
CA PRO A 75 13.51 14.40 -5.42
C PRO A 75 13.00 13.14 -4.70
N PHE A 76 11.70 12.96 -4.58
CA PHE A 76 11.11 11.76 -4.02
C PHE A 76 11.41 10.54 -4.90
N TYR A 77 11.20 10.63 -6.21
CA TYR A 77 11.56 9.58 -7.17
C TYR A 77 13.06 9.36 -7.28
N PHE A 78 13.85 10.43 -7.27
CA PHE A 78 15.30 10.31 -7.29
C PHE A 78 15.83 9.62 -6.02
N GLY A 79 15.28 9.96 -4.86
CA GLY A 79 15.56 9.27 -3.60
C GLY A 79 15.19 7.79 -3.66
N PHE A 80 14.10 7.45 -4.32
CA PHE A 80 13.70 6.07 -4.55
C PHE A 80 14.69 5.31 -5.45
N LEU A 81 15.12 5.90 -6.56
CA LEU A 81 16.12 5.30 -7.43
C LEU A 81 17.46 5.09 -6.73
N LEU A 82 17.90 6.09 -5.95
CA LEU A 82 19.12 5.95 -5.13
C LEU A 82 18.97 4.85 -4.08
N ALA A 83 17.85 4.79 -3.36
CA ALA A 83 17.59 3.74 -2.38
C ALA A 83 17.58 2.35 -3.00
N TYR A 84 17.05 2.24 -4.22
CA TYR A 84 17.05 0.99 -4.98
C TYR A 84 18.47 0.59 -5.41
N SER A 85 19.30 1.55 -5.82
CA SER A 85 20.65 1.30 -6.33
C SER A 85 21.66 0.91 -5.23
N PHE A 86 21.51 1.45 -4.02
CA PHE A 86 22.54 1.35 -2.96
C PHE A 86 22.27 0.30 -1.88
N GLY A 87 21.23 -0.50 -1.94
CA GLY A 87 20.95 -1.44 -0.86
C GLY A 87 20.21 -2.70 -1.27
N GLY A 88 20.76 -3.86 -0.93
CA GLY A 88 20.02 -5.11 -0.85
C GLY A 88 19.43 -5.29 0.55
N VAL A 89 18.19 -5.73 0.68
CA VAL A 89 17.71 -6.30 1.94
C VAL A 89 18.31 -7.69 2.03
N SER A 90 19.33 -7.87 2.87
CA SER A 90 19.88 -9.20 3.14
C SER A 90 18.96 -9.90 4.13
N LEU A 91 18.17 -10.85 3.65
CA LEU A 91 17.39 -11.73 4.50
C LEU A 91 18.31 -12.85 5.01
N ILE A 92 18.56 -12.88 6.31
CA ILE A 92 19.26 -13.98 6.96
C ILE A 92 18.27 -15.13 7.04
N ALA A 93 18.62 -16.29 6.48
CA ALA A 93 17.78 -17.47 6.56
C ALA A 93 17.58 -17.89 8.03
N ALA A 94 16.33 -18.10 8.42
CA ALA A 94 16.02 -18.60 9.75
C ALA A 94 16.57 -20.00 9.95
N LYS A 95 17.44 -20.21 10.94
CA LYS A 95 17.96 -21.53 11.30
C LYS A 95 16.89 -22.40 11.97
N VAL A 96 15.96 -21.79 12.70
CA VAL A 96 14.84 -22.44 13.35
C VAL A 96 13.56 -21.80 12.88
N LEU A 97 12.64 -22.59 12.38
CA LEU A 97 11.34 -22.12 11.94
C LEU A 97 10.36 -22.10 13.12
N PRO A 98 9.66 -20.98 13.39
CA PRO A 98 8.65 -20.88 14.46
C PRO A 98 7.40 -21.69 14.13
N PHE A 99 6.56 -21.96 15.13
CA PHE A 99 5.21 -22.48 14.88
C PHE A 99 4.30 -21.34 14.41
N VAL A 100 3.59 -21.56 13.30
CA VAL A 100 2.75 -20.53 12.64
C VAL A 100 1.29 -20.97 12.62
N SER A 101 0.39 -20.11 13.10
CA SER A 101 -1.04 -20.26 12.88
C SER A 101 -1.46 -19.41 11.68
N ILE A 102 -2.04 -20.04 10.67
CA ILE A 102 -2.55 -19.39 9.47
C ILE A 102 -4.04 -19.13 9.67
N LEU A 103 -4.48 -17.87 9.61
CA LEU A 103 -5.88 -17.49 9.76
C LEU A 103 -6.48 -17.14 8.40
N ILE A 104 -7.61 -17.78 8.08
CA ILE A 104 -8.34 -17.58 6.82
C ILE A 104 -9.80 -17.29 7.17
N PRO A 105 -10.23 -16.02 7.17
CA PRO A 105 -11.65 -15.69 7.26
C PRO A 105 -12.33 -16.04 5.92
N ALA A 106 -13.40 -16.84 5.98
CA ALA A 106 -14.10 -17.30 4.78
C ALA A 106 -15.61 -17.15 4.94
N LYS A 107 -16.23 -16.48 3.96
CA LYS A 107 -17.67 -16.37 3.84
C LYS A 107 -18.04 -16.26 2.38
N ASN A 108 -18.88 -17.17 1.87
CA ASN A 108 -19.32 -17.24 0.47
C ASN A 108 -18.13 -17.26 -0.52
N GLN A 109 -17.20 -18.21 -0.30
CA GLN A 109 -15.95 -18.35 -1.05
C GLN A 109 -15.81 -19.75 -1.68
N GLU A 110 -16.92 -20.37 -2.07
CA GLU A 110 -16.92 -21.73 -2.64
C GLU A 110 -16.02 -21.88 -3.87
N LYS A 111 -15.85 -20.80 -4.65
CA LYS A 111 -15.03 -20.81 -5.88
C LYS A 111 -13.53 -20.87 -5.58
N ASP A 112 -13.07 -20.28 -4.47
CA ASP A 112 -11.67 -19.96 -4.27
C ASP A 112 -11.03 -20.67 -3.07
N ILE A 113 -11.82 -20.92 -2.00
CA ILE A 113 -11.29 -21.47 -0.74
C ILE A 113 -10.56 -22.80 -0.92
N GLY A 114 -11.06 -23.69 -1.79
CA GLY A 114 -10.43 -24.97 -2.08
C GLY A 114 -9.01 -24.79 -2.64
N HIS A 115 -8.86 -23.90 -3.61
CA HIS A 115 -7.57 -23.61 -4.23
C HIS A 115 -6.61 -22.91 -3.24
N THR A 116 -7.10 -22.00 -2.41
CA THR A 116 -6.31 -21.37 -1.35
C THR A 116 -5.75 -22.41 -0.36
N LEU A 117 -6.60 -23.34 0.10
CA LEU A 117 -6.17 -24.43 0.99
C LEU A 117 -5.15 -25.35 0.33
N GLU A 118 -5.35 -25.71 -0.95
CA GLU A 118 -4.36 -26.51 -1.70
C GLU A 118 -3.00 -25.81 -1.78
N CYS A 119 -2.98 -24.50 -2.08
CA CYS A 119 -1.74 -23.72 -2.15
C CYS A 119 -0.98 -23.76 -0.81
N LEU A 120 -1.68 -23.55 0.30
CA LEU A 120 -1.09 -23.58 1.64
C LEU A 120 -0.61 -24.97 2.02
N LEU A 121 -1.31 -26.04 1.66
CA LEU A 121 -0.91 -27.40 1.90
C LEU A 121 0.32 -27.84 1.06
N LYS A 122 0.52 -27.21 -0.11
CA LYS A 122 1.72 -27.38 -0.94
C LYS A 122 2.93 -26.56 -0.44
N SER A 123 2.77 -25.79 0.65
CA SER A 123 3.87 -25.01 1.23
C SER A 123 5.06 -25.87 1.65
N ASN A 124 6.27 -25.37 1.37
CA ASN A 124 7.55 -25.95 1.82
C ASN A 124 7.83 -25.73 3.32
N TYR A 125 6.83 -25.30 4.09
CA TYR A 125 6.91 -25.16 5.54
C TYR A 125 6.64 -26.51 6.21
N PRO A 126 7.38 -26.89 7.29
CA PRO A 126 7.14 -28.14 8.00
C PRO A 126 5.71 -28.24 8.52
N LYS A 127 5.03 -29.33 8.24
CA LYS A 127 3.61 -29.50 8.57
C LYS A 127 3.36 -29.61 10.09
N ASP A 128 4.34 -30.08 10.83
CA ASP A 128 4.36 -30.11 12.30
C ASP A 128 4.59 -28.74 12.94
N LYS A 129 4.96 -27.74 12.12
CA LYS A 129 5.19 -26.34 12.54
C LYS A 129 4.18 -25.34 11.99
N MET A 130 3.05 -25.81 11.49
CA MET A 130 1.96 -24.95 11.03
C MET A 130 0.60 -25.54 11.37
N GLU A 131 -0.37 -24.67 11.58
CA GLU A 131 -1.80 -25.01 11.61
C GLU A 131 -2.56 -24.04 10.73
N ILE A 132 -3.64 -24.50 10.11
CA ILE A 132 -4.54 -23.68 9.28
C ILE A 132 -5.88 -23.58 10.03
N LEU A 133 -6.30 -22.36 10.34
CA LEU A 133 -7.55 -22.06 11.01
C LEU A 133 -8.45 -21.32 10.03
N VAL A 134 -9.43 -22.01 9.46
CA VAL A 134 -10.45 -21.41 8.62
C VAL A 134 -11.60 -20.96 9.52
N VAL A 135 -11.92 -19.69 9.49
CA VAL A 135 -13.05 -19.14 10.26
C VAL A 135 -14.20 -18.87 9.32
N THR A 136 -15.26 -19.67 9.45
CA THR A 136 -16.47 -19.52 8.63
C THR A 136 -17.50 -18.66 9.36
N SER A 137 -18.15 -17.77 8.63
CA SER A 137 -19.07 -16.76 9.18
C SER A 137 -20.50 -16.94 8.59
N GLY A 138 -21.04 -18.15 8.66
CA GLY A 138 -22.39 -18.47 8.17
C GLY A 138 -22.52 -18.29 6.66
N SER A 139 -21.72 -19.00 5.90
CA SER A 139 -21.80 -19.04 4.44
C SER A 139 -23.11 -19.67 3.99
N THR A 140 -23.65 -19.19 2.87
CA THR A 140 -24.89 -19.69 2.25
C THR A 140 -24.63 -20.57 1.03
N ASP A 141 -23.35 -20.68 0.63
CA ASP A 141 -22.83 -21.51 -0.45
C ASP A 141 -22.10 -22.75 0.08
N ARG A 142 -21.35 -23.44 -0.77
CA ARG A 142 -20.62 -24.67 -0.41
C ARG A 142 -19.28 -24.42 0.32
N THR A 143 -18.99 -23.20 0.75
CA THR A 143 -17.72 -22.86 1.44
C THR A 143 -17.45 -23.79 2.62
N GLU A 144 -18.44 -24.00 3.50
CA GLU A 144 -18.26 -24.83 4.69
C GLU A 144 -18.09 -26.33 4.35
N GLU A 145 -18.80 -26.82 3.33
CA GLU A 145 -18.67 -28.18 2.84
C GLU A 145 -17.24 -28.47 2.37
N ILE A 146 -16.72 -27.58 1.50
CA ILE A 146 -15.35 -27.67 0.98
C ILE A 146 -14.32 -27.64 2.14
N CYS A 147 -14.48 -26.73 3.09
CA CYS A 147 -13.58 -26.68 4.25
C CYS A 147 -13.60 -27.98 5.07
N LYS A 148 -14.78 -28.60 5.26
CA LYS A 148 -14.92 -29.88 5.99
C LYS A 148 -14.21 -31.01 5.25
N GLU A 149 -14.26 -31.05 3.92
CA GLU A 149 -13.52 -32.05 3.13
C GLU A 149 -11.99 -31.93 3.36
N PHE A 150 -11.45 -30.71 3.40
CA PHE A 150 -10.04 -30.48 3.70
C PHE A 150 -9.70 -30.85 5.15
N ALA A 151 -10.55 -30.49 6.11
CA ALA A 151 -10.34 -30.79 7.52
C ALA A 151 -10.30 -32.29 7.83
N SER A 152 -10.99 -33.11 7.04
CA SER A 152 -10.97 -34.57 7.17
C SER A 152 -9.67 -35.24 6.72
N LYS A 153 -8.87 -34.56 5.88
CA LYS A 153 -7.67 -35.10 5.21
C LYS A 153 -6.36 -34.42 5.61
N CYS A 154 -6.45 -33.22 6.18
CA CYS A 154 -5.31 -32.32 6.36
C CYS A 154 -5.39 -31.61 7.72
N PRO A 155 -4.30 -31.01 8.23
CA PRO A 155 -4.29 -30.29 9.50
C PRO A 155 -4.97 -28.92 9.39
N VAL A 156 -6.20 -28.91 8.89
CA VAL A 156 -7.08 -27.75 8.77
C VAL A 156 -8.13 -27.84 9.87
N LYS A 157 -8.32 -26.76 10.63
CA LYS A 157 -9.36 -26.65 11.64
C LYS A 157 -10.38 -25.60 11.21
N ILE A 158 -11.64 -25.92 11.37
CA ILE A 158 -12.74 -25.01 11.09
C ILE A 158 -13.25 -24.43 12.40
N LEU A 159 -13.36 -23.13 12.43
CA LEU A 159 -13.96 -22.37 13.53
C LEU A 159 -15.20 -21.70 13.00
N ASN A 160 -16.34 -21.93 13.66
CA ASN A 160 -17.59 -21.28 13.27
C ASN A 160 -17.77 -19.99 14.09
N GLU A 161 -17.86 -18.86 13.39
CA GLU A 161 -18.15 -17.59 14.03
C GLU A 161 -19.62 -17.55 14.50
N PRO A 162 -19.90 -17.15 15.75
CA PRO A 162 -21.27 -16.95 16.20
C PRO A 162 -21.97 -15.90 15.32
N LEU A 163 -23.24 -16.17 14.93
CA LEU A 163 -24.05 -15.30 14.03
C LEU A 163 -24.20 -13.85 14.51
N GLN A 164 -23.95 -13.59 15.79
CA GLN A 164 -24.03 -12.26 16.41
C GLN A 164 -22.82 -11.38 16.10
N ARG A 165 -21.66 -11.96 15.76
CA ARG A 165 -20.47 -11.25 15.31
C ARG A 165 -20.43 -11.24 13.79
N LYS A 166 -20.07 -10.13 13.20
CA LYS A 166 -20.06 -9.99 11.74
C LYS A 166 -18.79 -9.34 11.25
N GLY A 167 -18.26 -9.87 10.15
CA GLY A 167 -17.18 -9.29 9.39
C GLY A 167 -15.80 -9.89 9.64
N LYS A 168 -14.89 -9.64 8.69
CA LYS A 168 -13.54 -10.17 8.68
C LYS A 168 -12.76 -9.96 9.98
N PRO A 169 -12.79 -8.77 10.63
CA PRO A 169 -12.04 -8.57 11.87
C PRO A 169 -12.52 -9.48 13.03
N ALA A 170 -13.82 -9.72 13.14
CA ALA A 170 -14.37 -10.60 14.17
C ALA A 170 -13.94 -12.06 13.95
N ALA A 171 -13.99 -12.52 12.69
CA ALA A 171 -13.48 -13.84 12.31
C ALA A 171 -11.98 -13.99 12.62
N LEU A 172 -11.17 -12.98 12.31
CA LEU A 172 -9.74 -12.97 12.63
C LEU A 172 -9.49 -13.02 14.15
N ASN A 173 -10.30 -12.33 14.97
CA ASN A 173 -10.19 -12.38 16.42
C ASN A 173 -10.55 -13.77 16.97
N LEU A 174 -11.55 -14.45 16.43
CA LEU A 174 -11.88 -15.81 16.80
C LEU A 174 -10.72 -16.78 16.45
N GLY A 175 -10.14 -16.63 15.25
CA GLY A 175 -8.96 -17.37 14.84
C GLY A 175 -7.76 -17.10 15.76
N LEU A 176 -7.51 -15.83 16.12
CA LEU A 176 -6.44 -15.43 17.03
C LEU A 176 -6.59 -16.03 18.44
N ALA A 177 -7.81 -16.11 18.95
CA ALA A 177 -8.07 -16.75 20.24
C ALA A 177 -7.70 -18.24 20.24
N SER A 178 -7.86 -18.92 19.11
CA SER A 178 -7.56 -20.34 18.91
C SER A 178 -6.13 -20.63 18.44
N ALA A 179 -5.40 -19.60 18.00
CA ALA A 179 -4.05 -19.73 17.45
C ALA A 179 -3.03 -20.19 18.50
N LYS A 180 -2.21 -21.18 18.15
CA LYS A 180 -1.14 -21.74 18.99
C LYS A 180 0.25 -21.27 18.54
N GLY A 181 0.35 -20.68 17.36
CA GLY A 181 1.60 -20.26 16.75
C GLY A 181 2.25 -19.09 17.50
N GLU A 182 3.58 -19.06 17.51
CA GLU A 182 4.37 -17.91 17.90
C GLU A 182 4.09 -16.71 16.97
N LEU A 183 3.75 -17.04 15.72
CA LEU A 183 3.37 -16.10 14.67
C LEU A 183 1.98 -16.43 14.14
N VAL A 184 1.25 -15.38 13.78
CA VAL A 184 -0.02 -15.47 13.06
C VAL A 184 0.17 -14.92 11.66
N ALA A 185 -0.08 -15.73 10.65
CA ALA A 185 -0.11 -15.33 9.23
C ALA A 185 -1.57 -15.18 8.77
N ILE A 186 -1.87 -14.13 8.05
CA ILE A 186 -3.21 -13.80 7.58
C ILE A 186 -3.23 -13.84 6.05
N TYR A 187 -4.16 -14.65 5.52
CA TYR A 187 -4.49 -14.72 4.10
C TYR A 187 -6.00 -14.64 3.92
N ASP A 188 -6.46 -13.99 2.86
CA ASP A 188 -7.88 -14.04 2.49
C ASP A 188 -8.21 -15.39 1.82
N ALA A 189 -9.49 -15.73 1.76
CA ALA A 189 -9.96 -17.00 1.23
C ALA A 189 -9.75 -17.17 -0.29
N ASP A 190 -9.42 -16.08 -0.99
CA ASP A 190 -9.07 -15.98 -2.40
C ASP A 190 -7.59 -15.63 -2.63
N THR A 191 -6.74 -15.82 -1.61
CA THR A 191 -5.29 -15.53 -1.69
C THR A 191 -4.50 -16.81 -1.95
N TYR A 192 -3.82 -16.87 -3.08
CA TYR A 192 -3.04 -18.02 -3.53
C TYR A 192 -1.56 -17.83 -3.24
N THR A 193 -1.01 -18.69 -2.39
CA THR A 193 0.41 -18.66 -1.99
C THR A 193 1.27 -19.52 -2.91
N THR A 194 2.56 -19.16 -3.03
CA THR A 194 3.57 -20.08 -3.58
C THR A 194 4.08 -21.03 -2.48
N PRO A 195 4.75 -22.13 -2.83
CA PRO A 195 5.30 -23.03 -1.82
C PRO A 195 6.25 -22.34 -0.83
N GLU A 196 6.93 -21.29 -1.25
CA GLU A 196 7.93 -20.56 -0.46
C GLU A 196 7.33 -19.42 0.37
N THR A 197 6.10 -18.95 0.06
CA THR A 197 5.50 -17.74 0.64
C THR A 197 5.52 -17.75 2.17
N LEU A 198 5.10 -18.86 2.80
CA LEU A 198 5.04 -18.95 4.26
C LEU A 198 6.43 -18.92 4.90
N ARG A 199 7.42 -19.56 4.29
CA ARG A 199 8.81 -19.53 4.76
C ARG A 199 9.39 -18.12 4.63
N ASP A 200 9.14 -17.47 3.50
CA ASP A 200 9.70 -16.18 3.20
C ASP A 200 9.07 -15.04 4.05
N ILE A 201 7.79 -15.18 4.43
CA ILE A 201 7.13 -14.16 5.27
C ILE A 201 7.56 -14.25 6.74
N VAL A 202 7.94 -15.43 7.23
CA VAL A 202 8.43 -15.61 8.61
C VAL A 202 9.92 -15.32 8.76
N THR A 203 10.70 -15.36 7.68
CA THR A 203 12.16 -15.19 7.71
C THR A 203 12.61 -13.88 8.40
N PRO A 204 11.98 -12.70 8.19
CA PRO A 204 12.40 -11.47 8.84
C PRO A 204 12.26 -11.46 10.37
N PHE A 205 11.47 -12.36 10.97
CA PHE A 205 11.28 -12.45 12.42
C PHE A 205 12.50 -12.99 13.19
N VAL A 206 13.54 -13.44 12.48
CA VAL A 206 14.87 -13.72 13.07
C VAL A 206 15.43 -12.46 13.75
N ASP A 207 15.09 -11.27 13.25
CA ASP A 207 15.34 -10.02 13.95
C ASP A 207 14.25 -9.80 15.01
N PRO A 208 14.61 -9.82 16.32
CA PRO A 208 13.64 -9.62 17.39
C PRO A 208 12.92 -8.27 17.35
N SER A 209 13.50 -7.27 16.68
CA SER A 209 12.91 -5.94 16.51
C SER A 209 11.73 -5.94 15.53
N VAL A 210 11.62 -6.97 14.67
CA VAL A 210 10.52 -7.11 13.72
C VAL A 210 9.27 -7.60 14.44
N SER A 211 8.22 -6.84 14.34
CA SER A 211 6.93 -7.09 14.99
C SER A 211 5.86 -7.62 14.05
N ALA A 212 5.91 -7.17 12.80
CA ALA A 212 5.06 -7.66 11.72
C ALA A 212 5.83 -7.65 10.40
N VAL A 213 5.38 -8.46 9.44
CA VAL A 213 5.95 -8.57 8.09
C VAL A 213 4.82 -8.57 7.08
N THR A 214 4.99 -7.84 5.98
CA THR A 214 4.10 -7.91 4.81
C THR A 214 4.87 -8.35 3.59
N GLY A 215 4.22 -9.08 2.69
CA GLY A 215 4.76 -9.55 1.41
C GLY A 215 4.06 -8.93 0.21
N PRO A 216 4.66 -9.02 -0.99
CA PRO A 216 4.04 -8.54 -2.22
C PRO A 216 2.84 -9.40 -2.62
N ILE A 217 1.87 -8.74 -3.25
CA ILE A 217 0.68 -9.36 -3.81
C ILE A 217 0.65 -9.08 -5.30
N GLN A 218 0.49 -10.14 -6.10
CA GLN A 218 0.29 -10.07 -7.54
C GLN A 218 -1.18 -10.32 -7.87
N VAL A 219 -1.65 -9.81 -9.00
CA VAL A 219 -2.99 -10.11 -9.48
C VAL A 219 -2.99 -11.45 -10.21
N PHE A 220 -3.85 -12.38 -9.77
CA PHE A 220 -3.96 -13.72 -10.36
C PHE A 220 -4.68 -13.68 -11.71
N ASN A 221 -5.78 -12.95 -11.76
CA ASN A 221 -6.65 -12.84 -12.94
C ASN A 221 -6.33 -11.60 -13.83
N GLU A 222 -5.05 -11.23 -13.97
CA GLU A 222 -4.66 -10.04 -14.72
C GLU A 222 -5.04 -10.08 -16.21
N ASP A 223 -5.18 -11.27 -16.79
CA ASP A 223 -5.45 -11.45 -18.21
C ASP A 223 -6.95 -11.41 -18.58
N ASP A 224 -7.87 -11.34 -17.61
CA ASP A 224 -9.31 -11.41 -17.85
C ASP A 224 -9.82 -10.25 -18.70
N ASN A 225 -9.40 -9.00 -18.39
CA ASN A 225 -9.86 -7.84 -19.14
C ASN A 225 -8.91 -6.62 -18.96
N LYS A 226 -9.30 -5.47 -19.55
CA LYS A 226 -8.50 -4.23 -19.47
C LYS A 226 -8.43 -3.66 -18.06
N LEU A 227 -9.50 -3.81 -17.26
CA LEU A 227 -9.55 -3.34 -15.88
C LEU A 227 -8.59 -4.14 -15.01
N THR A 228 -8.61 -5.48 -15.10
CA THR A 228 -7.72 -6.36 -14.32
C THR A 228 -6.26 -6.15 -14.69
N ARG A 229 -5.92 -5.86 -15.96
CA ARG A 229 -4.57 -5.46 -16.38
C ARG A 229 -4.14 -4.12 -15.79
N GLY A 230 -5.03 -3.12 -15.80
CA GLY A 230 -4.78 -1.84 -15.14
C GLY A 230 -4.61 -1.97 -13.64
N ALA A 231 -5.41 -2.82 -12.99
CA ALA A 231 -5.30 -3.15 -11.58
C ALA A 231 -4.03 -3.92 -11.27
N SER A 232 -3.55 -4.81 -12.17
CA SER A 232 -2.26 -5.48 -12.03
C SER A 232 -1.10 -4.49 -12.05
N LEU A 233 -1.13 -3.50 -12.94
CA LEU A 233 -0.14 -2.43 -12.96
C LEU A 233 -0.15 -1.62 -11.67
N GLU A 234 -1.33 -1.22 -11.19
CA GLU A 234 -1.51 -0.52 -9.93
C GLU A 234 -1.00 -1.35 -8.74
N ASN A 235 -1.37 -2.61 -8.68
CA ASN A 235 -0.98 -3.54 -7.61
C ASN A 235 0.54 -3.75 -7.57
N THR A 236 1.15 -3.99 -8.73
CA THR A 236 2.60 -4.16 -8.85
C THR A 236 3.35 -2.91 -8.42
N PHE A 237 2.80 -1.71 -8.67
CA PHE A 237 3.45 -0.46 -8.35
C PHE A 237 3.31 -0.08 -6.88
N TYR A 238 2.11 -0.09 -6.31
CA TYR A 238 1.90 0.34 -4.91
C TYR A 238 0.90 -0.46 -4.08
N SER A 239 -0.29 -0.82 -4.57
CA SER A 239 -1.33 -1.39 -3.71
C SER A 239 -1.07 -2.85 -3.31
N GLY A 240 -0.21 -3.54 -4.03
CA GLY A 240 0.21 -4.91 -3.75
C GLY A 240 1.56 -5.04 -3.05
N ALA A 241 2.04 -4.02 -2.32
CA ALA A 241 3.36 -4.01 -1.69
C ALA A 241 4.51 -4.29 -2.68
N GLY A 242 4.48 -3.62 -3.83
CA GLY A 242 5.52 -3.76 -4.84
C GLY A 242 6.81 -2.99 -4.53
N LEU A 243 7.39 -2.39 -5.57
CA LEU A 243 8.67 -1.69 -5.49
C LEU A 243 8.70 -0.58 -4.42
N LEU A 244 7.60 0.16 -4.25
CA LEU A 244 7.55 1.26 -3.28
C LEU A 244 7.67 0.79 -1.83
N TYR A 245 7.19 -0.41 -1.49
CA TYR A 245 7.38 -1.00 -0.17
C TYR A 245 8.84 -1.35 0.11
N GLU A 246 9.51 -1.95 -0.86
CA GLU A 246 10.94 -2.25 -0.73
C GLU A 246 11.79 -0.99 -0.54
N ILE A 247 11.49 0.06 -1.28
CA ILE A 247 12.17 1.35 -1.16
C ILE A 247 11.92 1.95 0.23
N ARG A 248 10.69 1.91 0.73
CA ARG A 248 10.34 2.39 2.08
C ARG A 248 11.07 1.61 3.16
N GLU A 249 11.14 0.28 3.07
CA GLU A 249 11.91 -0.56 3.98
C GLU A 249 13.38 -0.15 4.00
N ARG A 250 14.00 0.03 2.83
CA ARG A 250 15.40 0.47 2.70
C ARG A 250 15.64 1.85 3.29
N LEU A 251 14.68 2.75 3.18
CA LEU A 251 14.72 4.08 3.80
C LEU A 251 14.39 4.03 5.30
N GLY A 252 14.07 2.86 5.85
CA GLY A 252 13.62 2.70 7.23
C GLY A 252 12.34 3.48 7.53
N GLN A 253 11.48 3.66 6.52
CA GLN A 253 10.17 4.25 6.67
C GLN A 253 9.17 3.21 7.15
N SER A 254 8.12 3.66 7.84
CA SER A 254 7.06 2.76 8.25
C SER A 254 6.29 2.23 7.04
N LEU A 255 6.02 0.93 7.03
CA LEU A 255 5.26 0.24 5.99
C LEU A 255 3.78 0.17 6.35
N PHE A 256 2.94 -0.09 5.35
CA PHE A 256 1.54 -0.45 5.53
C PHE A 256 1.43 -1.97 5.63
N LEU A 257 0.47 -2.48 6.39
CA LEU A 257 0.07 -3.87 6.31
C LEU A 257 -0.94 -4.03 5.18
N LEU A 258 -0.85 -5.15 4.47
CA LEU A 258 -1.84 -5.53 3.47
C LEU A 258 -2.65 -6.71 4.00
N GLY A 259 -3.93 -6.51 4.21
CA GLY A 259 -4.85 -7.40 4.93
C GLY A 259 -4.96 -8.85 4.43
N ARG A 260 -4.25 -9.18 3.36
CA ARG A 260 -4.31 -10.47 2.66
C ARG A 260 -2.96 -11.18 2.47
N ASN A 261 -1.85 -10.60 2.95
CA ASN A 261 -0.54 -11.24 2.95
C ASN A 261 0.37 -10.58 4.00
N PHE A 262 0.16 -10.89 5.26
CA PHE A 262 1.01 -10.40 6.33
C PHE A 262 1.10 -11.41 7.48
N CYS A 263 2.13 -11.24 8.29
CA CYS A 263 2.39 -12.04 9.47
C CYS A 263 2.75 -11.14 10.65
N VAL A 264 2.35 -11.52 11.87
CA VAL A 264 2.57 -10.73 13.09
C VAL A 264 2.86 -11.64 14.28
N ARG A 265 3.62 -11.15 15.28
CA ARG A 265 3.85 -11.89 16.53
C ARG A 265 2.54 -12.04 17.30
N THR A 266 2.17 -13.28 17.61
CA THR A 266 0.87 -13.63 18.21
C THR A 266 0.64 -12.92 19.54
N GLU A 267 1.61 -12.98 20.45
CA GLU A 267 1.51 -12.29 21.75
C GLU A 267 1.35 -10.78 21.61
N LEU A 268 2.12 -10.16 20.70
CA LEU A 268 1.99 -8.74 20.47
C LEU A 268 0.59 -8.38 19.97
N LEU A 269 0.05 -9.16 19.01
CA LEU A 269 -1.30 -8.93 18.48
C LEU A 269 -2.37 -9.07 19.58
N ARG A 270 -2.25 -10.09 20.46
CA ARG A 270 -3.11 -10.26 21.63
C ARG A 270 -3.03 -9.07 22.60
N ASN A 271 -1.82 -8.61 22.90
CA ASN A 271 -1.57 -7.48 23.80
C ASN A 271 -2.09 -6.15 23.23
N LEU A 272 -2.21 -6.03 21.90
CA LEU A 272 -2.84 -4.90 21.21
C LEU A 272 -4.38 -4.97 21.20
N GLY A 273 -4.97 -6.02 21.79
CA GLY A 273 -6.41 -6.26 21.81
C GLY A 273 -6.96 -6.87 20.51
N GLY A 274 -6.09 -7.47 19.68
CA GLY A 274 -6.48 -8.05 18.41
C GLY A 274 -6.84 -7.02 17.33
N PHE A 275 -7.69 -7.45 16.41
CA PHE A 275 -8.22 -6.64 15.31
C PHE A 275 -9.40 -5.79 15.76
N GLU A 276 -9.49 -4.56 15.24
CA GLU A 276 -10.59 -3.63 15.55
C GLU A 276 -11.86 -4.05 14.78
N GLU A 277 -12.84 -4.61 15.48
CA GLU A 277 -14.05 -5.20 14.87
C GLU A 277 -14.94 -4.17 14.14
N LYS A 278 -14.83 -2.89 14.51
CA LYS A 278 -15.58 -1.80 13.89
C LYS A 278 -14.83 -1.14 12.72
N SER A 279 -13.63 -1.61 12.39
CA SER A 279 -12.83 -1.05 11.31
C SER A 279 -13.21 -1.66 9.97
N LEU A 280 -13.34 -0.82 8.93
CA LEU A 280 -13.48 -1.26 7.54
C LEU A 280 -12.15 -1.73 6.93
N THR A 281 -11.02 -1.41 7.60
CA THR A 281 -9.65 -1.76 7.20
C THR A 281 -8.85 -2.12 8.45
N GLU A 282 -9.05 -3.36 8.91
CA GLU A 282 -8.47 -3.91 10.15
C GLU A 282 -6.94 -3.93 10.12
N ASP A 283 -6.37 -4.09 8.94
CA ASP A 283 -4.94 -4.06 8.67
C ASP A 283 -4.34 -2.67 8.89
N PHE A 284 -5.02 -1.61 8.43
CA PHE A 284 -4.64 -0.23 8.68
C PHE A 284 -4.77 0.16 10.15
N SER A 285 -5.85 -0.27 10.79
CA SER A 285 -6.04 -0.07 12.24
C SER A 285 -4.89 -0.73 13.02
N LEU A 286 -4.56 -1.98 12.71
CA LEU A 286 -3.43 -2.69 13.33
C LEU A 286 -2.09 -1.99 13.06
N MET A 287 -1.86 -1.54 11.84
CA MET A 287 -0.66 -0.78 11.49
C MET A 287 -0.49 0.46 12.37
N PHE A 288 -1.56 1.23 12.61
CA PHE A 288 -1.49 2.41 13.46
C PHE A 288 -1.22 2.05 14.92
N LYS A 289 -1.84 1.01 15.47
CA LYS A 289 -1.55 0.48 16.81
C LYS A 289 -0.05 0.10 16.95
N LEU A 290 0.51 -0.57 15.95
CA LEU A 290 1.93 -0.92 15.91
C LEU A 290 2.82 0.32 15.88
N ARG A 291 2.47 1.32 15.07
CA ARG A 291 3.24 2.58 14.95
C ARG A 291 3.26 3.39 16.25
N GLU A 292 2.12 3.48 16.94
CA GLU A 292 2.03 4.18 18.22
C GLU A 292 2.98 3.59 19.27
N GLN A 293 3.16 2.27 19.23
CA GLN A 293 4.08 1.56 20.12
C GLN A 293 5.53 1.52 19.57
N GLY A 294 5.84 2.23 18.49
CA GLY A 294 7.18 2.23 17.88
C GLY A 294 7.61 0.87 17.32
N LYS A 295 6.66 -0.02 17.02
CA LYS A 295 6.93 -1.37 16.52
C LYS A 295 7.31 -1.33 15.04
N ARG A 296 8.28 -2.20 14.67
CA ARG A 296 8.78 -2.28 13.30
C ARG A 296 7.94 -3.25 12.47
N ILE A 297 7.49 -2.77 11.31
CA ILE A 297 6.89 -3.58 10.24
C ILE A 297 7.97 -3.74 9.17
N ALA A 298 8.31 -4.97 8.79
CA ALA A 298 9.30 -5.29 7.76
C ALA A 298 8.62 -5.72 6.45
N PHE A 299 9.35 -5.64 5.36
CA PHE A 299 8.92 -6.12 4.04
C PHE A 299 9.71 -7.35 3.63
N SER A 300 9.03 -8.42 3.24
CA SER A 300 9.65 -9.61 2.66
C SER A 300 9.38 -9.67 1.15
N PRO A 301 10.33 -9.27 0.30
CA PRO A 301 10.12 -9.17 -1.15
C PRO A 301 9.91 -10.52 -1.85
N LYS A 302 10.24 -11.63 -1.19
CA LYS A 302 10.09 -12.99 -1.71
C LYS A 302 8.78 -13.66 -1.28
N ALA A 303 8.13 -13.17 -0.24
CA ALA A 303 6.87 -13.71 0.27
C ALA A 303 5.69 -13.34 -0.64
N VAL A 304 5.74 -13.80 -1.89
CA VAL A 304 4.76 -13.46 -2.92
C VAL A 304 3.47 -14.26 -2.70
N ALA A 305 2.34 -13.56 -2.67
CA ALA A 305 1.01 -14.16 -2.80
C ALA A 305 0.32 -13.60 -4.05
N LYS A 306 -0.72 -14.29 -4.52
CA LYS A 306 -1.57 -13.83 -5.63
C LYS A 306 -2.99 -13.67 -5.14
N ASP A 307 -3.71 -12.71 -5.71
CA ASP A 307 -5.05 -12.35 -5.30
C ASP A 307 -5.92 -12.04 -6.51
N LEU A 308 -7.22 -12.21 -6.38
CA LEU A 308 -8.19 -11.85 -7.39
C LEU A 308 -8.56 -10.37 -7.27
N VAL A 309 -8.70 -9.71 -8.42
CA VAL A 309 -9.27 -8.36 -8.48
C VAL A 309 -10.61 -8.40 -9.20
N PRO A 310 -11.57 -7.55 -8.81
CA PRO A 310 -12.87 -7.50 -9.48
C PRO A 310 -12.74 -7.26 -10.98
N THR A 311 -13.55 -7.99 -11.75
CA THR A 311 -13.58 -7.92 -13.22
C THR A 311 -14.54 -6.87 -13.75
N SER A 312 -15.51 -6.42 -12.92
CA SER A 312 -16.44 -5.34 -13.25
C SER A 312 -16.02 -4.02 -12.60
N TRP A 313 -16.33 -2.91 -13.28
CA TRP A 313 -16.03 -1.58 -12.79
C TRP A 313 -16.79 -1.23 -11.50
N ASP A 314 -18.04 -1.71 -11.38
CA ASP A 314 -18.88 -1.44 -10.21
C ASP A 314 -18.33 -2.13 -8.95
N ALA A 315 -18.00 -3.42 -9.04
CA ALA A 315 -17.40 -4.17 -7.94
C ALA A 315 -16.03 -3.58 -7.56
N PHE A 316 -15.20 -3.24 -8.56
CA PHE A 316 -13.91 -2.59 -8.34
C PHE A 316 -14.05 -1.24 -7.63
N SER A 317 -14.97 -0.39 -8.10
CA SER A 317 -15.24 0.92 -7.51
C SER A 317 -15.74 0.82 -6.07
N MET A 318 -16.64 -0.13 -5.77
CA MET A 318 -17.10 -0.40 -4.40
C MET A 318 -15.97 -0.83 -3.49
N GLN A 319 -15.11 -1.74 -3.94
CA GLN A 319 -13.93 -2.18 -3.18
C GLN A 319 -13.01 -0.99 -2.85
N ARG A 320 -12.69 -0.16 -3.84
CA ARG A 320 -11.81 1.02 -3.67
C ARG A 320 -12.45 2.08 -2.77
N LYS A 321 -13.76 2.29 -2.88
CA LYS A 321 -14.50 3.20 -2.00
C LYS A 321 -14.46 2.72 -0.54
N ARG A 322 -14.65 1.42 -0.30
CA ARG A 322 -14.53 0.83 1.03
C ARG A 322 -13.14 1.04 1.63
N TRP A 323 -12.09 0.77 0.86
CA TRP A 323 -10.70 1.00 1.31
C TRP A 323 -10.43 2.47 1.63
N ALA A 324 -10.80 3.38 0.72
CA ALA A 324 -10.60 4.81 0.92
C ALA A 324 -11.36 5.34 2.15
N THR A 325 -12.58 4.85 2.39
CA THR A 325 -13.37 5.20 3.58
C THR A 325 -12.69 4.73 4.85
N GLY A 326 -12.30 3.44 4.90
CA GLY A 326 -11.61 2.87 6.06
C GLY A 326 -10.28 3.57 6.34
N TRP A 327 -9.46 3.84 5.32
CA TRP A 327 -8.21 4.58 5.48
C TRP A 327 -8.41 5.99 6.03
N ASN A 328 -9.44 6.71 5.56
CA ASN A 328 -9.76 8.04 6.07
C ASN A 328 -10.21 8.00 7.53
N GLU A 329 -11.02 7.02 7.91
CA GLU A 329 -11.49 6.86 9.29
C GLU A 329 -10.33 6.52 10.23
N GLU A 330 -9.50 5.56 9.87
CA GLU A 330 -8.35 5.16 10.67
C GLU A 330 -7.29 6.28 10.77
N ASN A 331 -7.03 7.02 9.67
CA ASN A 331 -6.17 8.20 9.72
C ASN A 331 -6.71 9.28 10.67
N LYS A 332 -8.01 9.56 10.66
CA LYS A 332 -8.64 10.53 11.57
C LYS A 332 -8.51 10.09 13.02
N LYS A 333 -8.78 8.81 13.33
CA LYS A 333 -8.59 8.25 14.65
C LYS A 333 -7.15 8.40 15.11
N PHE A 334 -6.19 8.01 14.28
CA PHE A 334 -4.76 8.12 14.58
C PHE A 334 -4.35 9.57 14.84
N MET A 335 -4.76 10.51 14.00
CA MET A 335 -4.47 11.95 14.18
C MET A 335 -5.08 12.53 15.45
N ALA A 336 -6.25 12.04 15.86
CA ALA A 336 -6.90 12.46 17.09
C ALA A 336 -6.20 11.91 18.35
N GLN A 337 -5.80 10.65 18.33
CA GLN A 337 -5.30 9.91 19.50
C GLN A 337 -3.79 10.09 19.73
N THR A 338 -2.99 10.24 18.66
CA THR A 338 -1.52 10.31 18.79
C THR A 338 -1.07 11.54 19.57
N LYS A 339 -0.14 11.35 20.51
CA LYS A 339 0.48 12.43 21.28
C LYS A 339 1.47 13.24 20.45
N ASP A 340 2.17 12.60 19.52
CA ASP A 340 3.17 13.24 18.66
C ASP A 340 2.53 13.74 17.35
N LYS A 341 1.91 14.91 17.40
CA LYS A 341 1.26 15.56 16.24
C LYS A 341 2.19 15.77 15.05
N ARG A 342 3.49 15.99 15.29
CA ARG A 342 4.49 16.16 14.22
C ARG A 342 4.70 14.84 13.45
N LYS A 343 4.89 13.73 14.17
CA LYS A 343 5.03 12.41 13.53
C LYS A 343 3.75 12.00 12.79
N ALA A 344 2.59 12.31 13.35
CA ALA A 344 1.31 12.06 12.69
C ALA A 344 1.19 12.85 11.39
N GLY A 345 1.49 14.15 11.40
CA GLY A 345 1.47 15.00 10.21
C GLY A 345 2.44 14.51 9.13
N LEU A 346 3.67 14.14 9.48
CA LEU A 346 4.64 13.57 8.54
C LEU A 346 4.17 12.23 7.97
N SER A 347 3.53 11.39 8.79
CA SER A 347 2.95 10.12 8.32
C SER A 347 1.81 10.35 7.33
N MET A 348 0.96 11.33 7.59
CA MET A 348 -0.14 11.71 6.70
C MET A 348 0.37 12.27 5.37
N ILE A 349 1.33 13.19 5.39
CA ILE A 349 1.95 13.74 4.17
C ILE A 349 2.56 12.62 3.34
N ASN A 350 3.29 11.72 3.97
CA ASN A 350 3.91 10.57 3.31
C ASN A 350 2.84 9.64 2.68
N PHE A 351 1.74 9.40 3.38
CA PHE A 351 0.61 8.63 2.86
C PHE A 351 -0.04 9.33 1.66
N LEU A 352 -0.33 10.63 1.77
CA LEU A 352 -0.92 11.41 0.69
C LEU A 352 -0.05 11.42 -0.58
N ILE A 353 1.26 11.61 -0.43
CA ILE A 353 2.20 11.53 -1.56
C ILE A 353 2.14 10.14 -2.21
N TYR A 354 2.19 9.10 -1.38
CA TYR A 354 2.19 7.72 -1.86
C TYR A 354 0.95 7.36 -2.67
N VAL A 355 -0.25 7.69 -2.15
CA VAL A 355 -1.53 7.35 -2.81
C VAL A 355 -1.78 8.19 -4.07
N ASN A 356 -1.18 9.39 -4.15
CA ASN A 356 -1.47 10.36 -5.21
C ASN A 356 -0.37 10.46 -6.29
N LEU A 357 0.63 9.57 -6.29
CA LEU A 357 1.71 9.59 -7.31
C LEU A 357 1.18 9.61 -8.74
N ALA A 358 0.13 8.83 -9.03
CA ALA A 358 -0.50 8.82 -10.35
C ALA A 358 -1.16 10.16 -10.71
N ILE A 359 -1.77 10.82 -9.74
CA ILE A 359 -2.42 12.13 -9.93
C ILE A 359 -1.37 13.19 -10.25
N PHE A 360 -0.24 13.18 -9.56
CA PHE A 360 0.86 14.08 -9.85
C PHE A 360 1.44 13.86 -11.24
N THR A 361 1.52 12.60 -11.67
CA THR A 361 1.93 12.28 -13.05
C THR A 361 0.90 12.79 -14.06
N LEU A 362 -0.39 12.67 -13.79
CA LEU A 362 -1.44 13.25 -14.63
C LEU A 362 -1.32 14.78 -14.70
N ILE A 363 -1.11 15.44 -13.56
CA ILE A 363 -0.87 16.88 -13.51
C ILE A 363 0.34 17.24 -14.38
N ALA A 364 1.44 16.50 -14.30
CA ALA A 364 2.62 16.71 -15.12
C ALA A 364 2.33 16.53 -16.62
N ILE A 365 1.52 15.53 -17.02
CA ILE A 365 1.10 15.30 -18.40
C ILE A 365 0.30 16.49 -18.94
N VAL A 366 -0.58 17.08 -18.12
CA VAL A 366 -1.39 18.24 -18.52
C VAL A 366 -0.57 19.52 -18.57
N LEU A 367 0.31 19.75 -17.59
CA LEU A 367 1.08 20.98 -17.46
C LEU A 367 2.25 21.06 -18.46
N ALA A 368 2.87 19.93 -18.84
CA ALA A 368 4.02 19.95 -19.75
C ALA A 368 3.75 20.69 -21.09
N PRO A 369 2.69 20.37 -21.86
CA PRO A 369 2.43 21.09 -23.11
C PRO A 369 2.05 22.56 -22.88
N ILE A 370 1.35 22.88 -21.79
CA ILE A 370 0.96 24.25 -21.46
C ILE A 370 2.21 25.11 -21.23
N PHE A 371 3.14 24.67 -20.39
CA PHE A 371 4.36 25.42 -20.12
C PHE A 371 5.33 25.45 -21.30
N TRP A 372 5.32 24.41 -22.13
CA TRP A 372 6.05 24.43 -23.40
C TRP A 372 5.56 25.57 -24.32
N LEU A 373 4.22 25.69 -24.48
CA LEU A 373 3.63 26.75 -25.31
C LEU A 373 3.84 28.15 -24.73
N LEU A 374 3.94 28.24 -23.39
CA LEU A 374 4.23 29.50 -22.70
C LEU A 374 5.75 29.83 -22.70
N GLY A 375 6.60 28.99 -23.27
CA GLY A 375 8.05 29.21 -23.31
C GLY A 375 8.78 28.93 -21.99
N ASP A 376 8.10 28.31 -21.01
CA ASP A 376 8.73 27.93 -19.75
C ASP A 376 9.30 26.51 -19.81
N TYR A 377 10.47 26.41 -20.38
CA TYR A 377 11.15 25.14 -20.62
C TYR A 377 11.62 24.45 -19.33
N LEU A 378 11.85 25.21 -18.23
CA LEU A 378 12.28 24.61 -16.96
C LEU A 378 11.16 23.81 -16.32
N ILE A 379 9.97 24.39 -16.24
CA ILE A 379 8.80 23.67 -15.68
C ILE A 379 8.40 22.52 -16.63
N THR A 380 8.44 22.74 -17.93
CA THR A 380 8.22 21.67 -18.92
C THR A 380 9.16 20.50 -18.68
N MET A 381 10.45 20.75 -18.53
CA MET A 381 11.44 19.72 -18.24
C MET A 381 11.17 18.98 -16.93
N ALA A 382 10.78 19.70 -15.87
CA ALA A 382 10.40 19.10 -14.60
C ALA A 382 9.19 18.17 -14.74
N CYS A 383 8.17 18.58 -15.50
CA CYS A 383 7.02 17.73 -15.79
C CYS A 383 7.42 16.47 -16.57
N LEU A 384 8.23 16.62 -17.62
CA LEU A 384 8.72 15.49 -18.42
C LEU A 384 9.55 14.51 -17.57
N LEU A 385 10.42 15.01 -16.70
CA LEU A 385 11.19 14.18 -15.77
C LEU A 385 10.27 13.40 -14.82
N THR A 386 9.21 14.01 -14.32
CA THR A 386 8.22 13.33 -13.46
C THR A 386 7.56 12.17 -14.21
N ILE A 387 7.15 12.39 -15.45
CA ILE A 387 6.55 11.35 -16.30
C ILE A 387 7.56 10.21 -16.56
N ILE A 388 8.77 10.55 -16.97
CA ILE A 388 9.84 9.58 -17.25
C ILE A 388 10.14 8.74 -16.00
N PHE A 389 10.32 9.36 -14.84
CA PHE A 389 10.58 8.66 -13.59
C PHE A 389 9.45 7.71 -13.23
N THR A 390 8.19 8.14 -13.39
CA THR A 390 7.04 7.26 -13.12
C THR A 390 7.07 6.03 -14.03
N VAL A 391 7.29 6.22 -15.33
CA VAL A 391 7.35 5.10 -16.30
C VAL A 391 8.52 4.17 -15.98
N VAL A 392 9.70 4.70 -15.65
CA VAL A 392 10.87 3.90 -15.27
C VAL A 392 10.60 3.10 -14.01
N LEU A 393 10.03 3.73 -12.96
CA LEU A 393 9.69 3.02 -11.73
C LEU A 393 8.65 1.93 -11.97
N MET A 394 7.65 2.18 -12.81
CA MET A 394 6.68 1.16 -13.21
C MET A 394 7.35 0.00 -13.96
N ALA A 395 8.23 0.28 -14.90
CA ALA A 395 8.96 -0.76 -15.64
C ALA A 395 9.83 -1.62 -14.69
N VAL A 396 10.53 -0.99 -13.75
CA VAL A 396 11.31 -1.71 -12.71
C VAL A 396 10.39 -2.53 -11.81
N SER A 397 9.23 -1.99 -11.45
CA SER A 397 8.24 -2.67 -10.61
C SER A 397 7.68 -3.92 -11.32
N ILE A 398 7.28 -3.80 -12.59
CA ILE A 398 6.81 -4.92 -13.42
C ILE A 398 7.89 -6.00 -13.54
N ARG A 399 9.15 -5.60 -13.76
CA ARG A 399 10.26 -6.54 -13.87
C ARG A 399 10.48 -7.34 -12.59
N LYS A 400 10.31 -6.73 -11.44
CA LYS A 400 10.66 -7.32 -10.14
C LYS A 400 9.49 -8.01 -9.46
N TYR A 401 8.31 -7.42 -9.50
CA TYR A 401 7.12 -7.85 -8.75
C TYR A 401 5.95 -8.26 -9.65
N GLY A 402 5.98 -7.90 -10.93
CA GLY A 402 4.98 -8.31 -11.91
C GLY A 402 5.37 -9.59 -12.63
N ASN A 403 4.55 -9.96 -13.61
CA ASN A 403 4.78 -11.12 -14.47
C ASN A 403 5.78 -10.84 -15.61
N ARG A 404 6.60 -9.78 -15.51
CA ARG A 404 7.54 -9.30 -16.54
C ARG A 404 6.89 -8.94 -17.89
N LYS A 405 5.59 -8.70 -17.91
CA LYS A 405 4.84 -8.29 -19.09
C LYS A 405 4.90 -6.76 -19.22
N TYR A 406 5.93 -6.24 -19.88
CA TYR A 406 6.05 -4.79 -20.15
C TYR A 406 4.89 -4.23 -20.98
N SER A 407 4.16 -5.09 -21.70
CA SER A 407 2.91 -4.73 -22.37
C SER A 407 1.86 -4.12 -21.41
N LEU A 408 1.96 -4.38 -20.10
CA LEU A 408 1.11 -3.73 -19.10
C LEU A 408 1.26 -2.21 -19.09
N LEU A 409 2.39 -1.64 -19.54
CA LEU A 409 2.56 -0.19 -19.64
C LEU A 409 1.55 0.47 -20.59
N VAL A 410 1.01 -0.27 -21.56
CA VAL A 410 -0.08 0.21 -22.44
C VAL A 410 -1.35 0.52 -21.62
N TYR A 411 -1.52 -0.09 -20.46
CA TYR A 411 -2.65 0.16 -19.56
C TYR A 411 -2.41 1.31 -18.59
N PHE A 412 -1.36 2.10 -18.77
CA PHE A 412 -1.09 3.31 -17.99
C PHE A 412 -2.28 4.28 -17.91
N PRO A 413 -3.05 4.55 -19.00
CA PRO A 413 -4.27 5.36 -18.89
C PRO A 413 -5.32 4.77 -17.94
N VAL A 414 -5.48 3.44 -17.94
CA VAL A 414 -6.41 2.74 -17.02
C VAL A 414 -5.91 2.89 -15.57
N PHE A 415 -4.61 2.76 -15.33
CA PHE A 415 -4.00 3.00 -14.02
C PHE A 415 -4.26 4.44 -13.52
N ILE A 416 -4.11 5.45 -14.37
CA ILE A 416 -4.45 6.84 -14.03
C ILE A 416 -5.93 6.97 -13.65
N PHE A 417 -6.82 6.36 -14.43
CA PHE A 417 -8.25 6.40 -14.17
C PHE A 417 -8.64 5.72 -12.84
N ILE A 418 -8.05 4.56 -12.54
CA ILE A 418 -8.17 3.88 -11.26
C ILE A 418 -7.74 4.80 -10.10
N SER A 419 -6.60 5.46 -10.24
CA SER A 419 -6.06 6.36 -9.23
C SER A 419 -6.93 7.58 -9.00
N LEU A 420 -7.52 8.14 -10.05
CA LEU A 420 -8.51 9.23 -9.94
C LEU A 420 -9.78 8.78 -9.20
N ALA A 421 -10.27 7.57 -9.48
CA ALA A 421 -11.43 7.01 -8.79
C ALA A 421 -11.16 6.81 -7.29
N MET A 422 -9.94 6.33 -6.94
CA MET A 422 -9.50 6.23 -5.54
C MET A 422 -9.42 7.59 -4.86
N PHE A 423 -8.84 8.59 -5.52
CA PHE A 423 -8.76 9.94 -4.99
C PHE A 423 -10.15 10.54 -4.76
N LYS A 424 -11.05 10.44 -5.75
CA LYS A 424 -12.44 10.86 -5.60
C LYS A 424 -13.10 10.20 -4.40
N SER A 425 -12.90 8.89 -4.23
CA SER A 425 -13.45 8.13 -3.10
C SER A 425 -12.86 8.56 -1.75
N ALA A 426 -11.61 8.98 -1.71
CA ALA A 426 -10.95 9.48 -0.50
C ALA A 426 -11.40 10.89 -0.11
N VAL A 427 -11.78 11.73 -1.08
CA VAL A 427 -12.19 13.14 -0.84
C VAL A 427 -13.69 13.25 -0.58
N VAL A 428 -14.50 12.40 -1.19
CA VAL A 428 -15.95 12.37 -0.97
C VAL A 428 -16.26 11.89 0.45
N LYS A 429 -17.20 12.56 1.12
CA LYS A 429 -17.60 12.19 2.50
C LYS A 429 -17.91 10.70 2.60
N PRO A 430 -17.42 10.01 3.65
CA PRO A 430 -17.73 8.60 3.89
C PRO A 430 -19.25 8.39 3.90
N GLN A 431 -19.70 7.36 3.24
CA GLN A 431 -21.10 6.98 3.29
C GLN A 431 -21.36 6.38 4.67
N LYS A 432 -22.14 7.07 5.53
CA LYS A 432 -22.52 6.55 6.84
C LYS A 432 -23.25 5.20 6.65
N GLY A 433 -22.86 4.19 7.42
CA GLY A 433 -23.47 2.87 7.39
C GLY A 433 -22.89 1.90 6.35
N MET A 434 -21.69 2.17 5.81
CA MET A 434 -20.98 1.18 5.01
C MET A 434 -20.52 0.05 5.94
N GLU A 435 -21.21 -1.08 5.84
CA GLU A 435 -20.81 -2.32 6.49
C GLU A 435 -19.81 -3.07 5.60
N TRP A 436 -19.06 -4.01 6.21
CA TRP A 436 -18.23 -4.94 5.48
C TRP A 436 -19.12 -5.83 4.62
N SER A 437 -19.28 -5.50 3.36
CA SER A 437 -19.99 -6.32 2.39
C SER A 437 -18.98 -7.11 1.57
N GLU A 438 -19.31 -8.34 1.26
CA GLU A 438 -18.57 -9.16 0.33
C GLU A 438 -18.42 -8.39 -0.99
N THR A 439 -17.21 -8.19 -1.45
CA THR A 439 -16.99 -7.81 -2.84
C THR A 439 -17.11 -9.09 -3.64
N ALA A 440 -18.26 -9.29 -4.26
CA ALA A 440 -18.42 -10.36 -5.22
C ALA A 440 -17.32 -10.21 -6.29
N THR A 441 -16.51 -11.23 -6.42
CA THR A 441 -15.55 -11.39 -7.52
C THR A 441 -16.32 -11.99 -8.72
N GLU A 442 -17.42 -11.33 -9.14
CA GLU A 442 -18.12 -11.68 -10.37
C GLU A 442 -17.48 -11.03 -11.58
#